data_f77b4f23d534fb8a2edf4041f206e2a9
#
_entry.id   f77b4f23d534fb8a2edf4041f206e2a9
#
_cell.length_a   1.000
_cell.length_b   1.000
_cell.length_c   1.000
_cell.angle_alpha   90.00
_cell.angle_beta   90.00
_cell.angle_gamma   90.00
#
_symmetry.space_group_name_H-M   'P 1'
#
loop_
_entity.id
_entity.type
_entity.pdbx_description
1 polymer ?
#
loop_
_entity_poly.entity_id
_entity_poly.type
_entity_poly.pdbx_seq_one_letter_code
_entity_poly.pdbx_strand_id
1 'polypeptide(L)'
;SGSSSHKVVVIGGGSAGMAVSHQLLRSGAFAQDDIAVVDPSEWHHYQPGWTLVGGGLKDKRELRRPLASLLDPKFKHYASAVDSFAPEQNQITLSNGRKIAYDQLVVVPGLSINYDAIKGLPEALQDASSLVSTIYSYNTCDKVFDTVSKLKSGKAIFTQPTGVIKCAGAPQKAMWLALDHWKKAGLYNPADPANSPIQIDFATGLPVMFGVPKYSERLNELRE
;
A
#
# COMPACT_ATOMS: atom_id res chain seq x y z
N SER A 1 23.42 -26.73 9.63
CA SER A 1 22.87 -25.52 8.96
C SER A 1 23.62 -25.31 7.65
N GLY A 2 23.05 -25.79 6.52
CA GLY A 2 23.67 -25.64 5.20
C GLY A 2 23.56 -24.20 4.72
N SER A 3 24.67 -23.61 4.27
CA SER A 3 24.67 -22.37 3.49
C SER A 3 24.04 -22.67 2.13
N SER A 4 23.01 -21.91 1.75
CA SER A 4 22.45 -21.93 0.39
C SER A 4 23.05 -20.79 -0.40
N SER A 5 23.27 -20.98 -1.71
CA SER A 5 23.81 -19.95 -2.61
C SER A 5 22.92 -19.83 -3.83
N HIS A 6 22.67 -18.60 -4.28
CA HIS A 6 21.88 -18.27 -5.46
C HIS A 6 22.57 -17.20 -6.29
N LYS A 7 22.34 -17.16 -7.60
CA LYS A 7 22.85 -16.09 -8.46
C LYS A 7 22.21 -14.74 -8.10
N VAL A 8 20.89 -14.76 -7.85
CA VAL A 8 20.16 -13.55 -7.44
C VAL A 8 19.32 -13.83 -6.22
N VAL A 9 19.44 -13.00 -5.19
CA VAL A 9 18.54 -12.98 -4.05
C VAL A 9 17.71 -11.71 -4.10
N VAL A 10 16.38 -11.84 -4.08
CA VAL A 10 15.42 -10.74 -4.06
C VAL A 10 14.77 -10.68 -2.68
N ILE A 11 15.00 -9.60 -1.96
CA ILE A 11 14.37 -9.34 -0.66
C ILE A 11 13.09 -8.55 -0.87
N GLY A 12 11.95 -9.17 -0.56
CA GLY A 12 10.60 -8.64 -0.74
C GLY A 12 9.84 -9.35 -1.86
N GLY A 13 8.73 -9.99 -1.52
CA GLY A 13 7.76 -10.62 -2.42
C GLY A 13 6.59 -9.70 -2.81
N GLY A 14 6.72 -8.39 -2.58
CA GLY A 14 5.76 -7.39 -3.01
C GLY A 14 5.77 -7.13 -4.51
N SER A 15 5.08 -6.08 -4.99
CA SER A 15 4.95 -5.78 -6.41
C SER A 15 6.29 -5.64 -7.14
N ALA A 16 7.29 -4.98 -6.51
CA ALA A 16 8.62 -4.79 -7.10
C ALA A 16 9.39 -6.12 -7.18
N GLY A 17 9.41 -6.91 -6.09
CA GLY A 17 10.11 -8.19 -6.06
C GLY A 17 9.51 -9.19 -7.04
N MET A 18 8.19 -9.29 -7.12
CA MET A 18 7.50 -10.12 -8.11
C MET A 18 7.84 -9.69 -9.54
N ALA A 19 7.80 -8.38 -9.82
CA ALA A 19 8.14 -7.88 -11.16
C ALA A 19 9.56 -8.22 -11.56
N VAL A 20 10.54 -7.92 -10.69
CA VAL A 20 11.98 -8.17 -10.97
C VAL A 20 12.25 -9.66 -11.12
N SER A 21 11.82 -10.50 -10.18
CA SER A 21 12.07 -11.94 -10.22
C SER A 21 11.53 -12.58 -11.49
N HIS A 22 10.30 -12.29 -11.87
CA HIS A 22 9.69 -12.83 -13.08
C HIS A 22 10.30 -12.27 -14.37
N GLN A 23 10.75 -11.02 -14.39
CA GLN A 23 11.46 -10.46 -15.55
C GLN A 23 12.83 -11.13 -15.74
N LEU A 24 13.57 -11.33 -14.64
CA LEU A 24 14.85 -12.06 -14.69
C LEU A 24 14.65 -13.49 -15.20
N LEU A 25 13.67 -14.21 -14.67
CA LEU A 25 13.39 -15.58 -15.12
C LEU A 25 13.03 -15.64 -16.61
N ARG A 26 12.23 -14.69 -17.10
CA ARG A 26 11.83 -14.61 -18.51
C ARG A 26 12.98 -14.28 -19.46
N SER A 27 14.10 -13.75 -18.97
CA SER A 27 15.30 -13.54 -19.80
C SER A 27 15.89 -14.84 -20.33
N GLY A 28 15.56 -15.98 -19.72
CA GLY A 28 16.12 -17.31 -20.08
C GLY A 28 17.53 -17.55 -19.54
N ALA A 29 18.11 -16.59 -18.81
CA ALA A 29 19.49 -16.69 -18.29
C ALA A 29 19.60 -17.44 -16.94
N PHE A 30 18.47 -17.79 -16.32
CA PHE A 30 18.42 -18.37 -14.98
C PHE A 30 17.77 -19.75 -14.98
N ALA A 31 18.43 -20.69 -14.30
CA ALA A 31 17.96 -22.06 -14.10
C ALA A 31 17.16 -22.20 -12.79
N GLN A 32 16.79 -23.44 -12.48
CA GLN A 32 16.17 -23.82 -11.21
C GLN A 32 17.01 -23.34 -10.02
N ASP A 33 16.37 -22.68 -9.06
CA ASP A 33 16.96 -22.15 -7.83
C ASP A 33 18.09 -21.10 -8.01
N ASP A 34 18.34 -20.62 -9.24
CA ASP A 34 19.26 -19.50 -9.46
C ASP A 34 18.74 -18.18 -8.84
N ILE A 35 17.42 -18.03 -8.77
CA ILE A 35 16.76 -16.87 -8.18
C ILE A 35 16.06 -17.30 -6.87
N ALA A 36 16.38 -16.61 -5.77
CA ALA A 36 15.67 -16.78 -4.52
C ALA A 36 14.85 -15.54 -4.18
N VAL A 37 13.63 -15.74 -3.64
CA VAL A 37 12.77 -14.69 -3.11
C VAL A 37 12.67 -14.88 -1.59
N VAL A 38 12.98 -13.84 -0.84
CA VAL A 38 12.95 -13.81 0.64
C VAL A 38 11.85 -12.86 1.09
N ASP A 39 10.79 -13.37 1.69
CA ASP A 39 9.68 -12.58 2.24
C ASP A 39 8.98 -13.35 3.36
N PRO A 40 8.76 -12.78 4.54
CA PRO A 40 8.07 -13.44 5.65
C PRO A 40 6.56 -13.48 5.47
N SER A 41 5.99 -12.75 4.50
CA SER A 41 4.54 -12.62 4.32
C SER A 41 3.95 -13.88 3.70
N GLU A 42 2.85 -14.34 4.25
CA GLU A 42 2.02 -15.38 3.63
C GLU A 42 1.28 -14.83 2.40
N TRP A 43 1.00 -13.52 2.37
CA TRP A 43 0.11 -12.88 1.40
C TRP A 43 0.80 -11.84 0.54
N HIS A 44 0.52 -11.88 -0.74
CA HIS A 44 0.77 -10.78 -1.68
C HIS A 44 -0.51 -9.93 -1.80
N HIS A 45 -0.37 -8.61 -1.63
CA HIS A 45 -1.48 -7.67 -1.70
C HIS A 45 -1.39 -6.79 -2.95
N TYR A 46 -2.46 -6.71 -3.73
CA TYR A 46 -2.62 -5.69 -4.77
C TYR A 46 -3.02 -4.35 -4.11
N GLN A 47 -2.04 -3.67 -3.58
CA GLN A 47 -2.21 -2.47 -2.75
C GLN A 47 -2.94 -1.30 -3.46
N PRO A 48 -2.76 -1.04 -4.79
CA PRO A 48 -3.49 0.02 -5.48
C PRO A 48 -5.01 -0.12 -5.41
N GLY A 49 -5.52 -1.32 -5.21
CA GLY A 49 -6.94 -1.59 -5.07
C GLY A 49 -7.57 -1.15 -3.75
N TRP A 50 -6.78 -0.85 -2.71
CA TRP A 50 -7.31 -0.45 -1.41
C TRP A 50 -8.09 0.87 -1.44
N THR A 51 -7.79 1.77 -2.37
CA THR A 51 -8.62 2.96 -2.60
C THR A 51 -10.03 2.59 -3.07
N LEU A 52 -10.17 1.54 -3.88
CA LEU A 52 -11.47 1.04 -4.33
C LEU A 52 -12.24 0.37 -3.19
N VAL A 53 -11.53 -0.32 -2.29
CA VAL A 53 -12.13 -0.85 -1.06
C VAL A 53 -12.67 0.28 -0.20
N GLY A 54 -11.86 1.33 0.04
CA GLY A 54 -12.28 2.53 0.77
C GLY A 54 -13.44 3.29 0.12
N GLY A 55 -13.65 3.13 -1.18
CA GLY A 55 -14.80 3.65 -1.93
C GLY A 55 -16.00 2.69 -2.00
N GLY A 56 -15.94 1.51 -1.38
CA GLY A 56 -17.01 0.51 -1.41
C GLY A 56 -17.17 -0.23 -2.74
N LEU A 57 -16.18 -0.16 -3.63
CA LEU A 57 -16.24 -0.70 -4.99
C LEU A 57 -15.59 -2.10 -5.10
N LYS A 58 -14.86 -2.53 -4.08
CA LYS A 58 -14.15 -3.82 -4.04
C LYS A 58 -14.13 -4.40 -2.63
N ASP A 59 -14.16 -5.72 -2.55
CA ASP A 59 -13.84 -6.44 -1.32
C ASP A 59 -12.31 -6.57 -1.19
N LYS A 60 -11.76 -6.28 0.00
CA LYS A 60 -10.31 -6.39 0.23
C LYS A 60 -9.78 -7.81 0.05
N ARG A 61 -10.63 -8.84 0.26
CA ARG A 61 -10.27 -10.24 0.08
C ARG A 61 -9.94 -10.60 -1.36
N GLU A 62 -10.54 -9.92 -2.34
CA GLU A 62 -10.24 -10.08 -3.75
C GLU A 62 -8.84 -9.55 -4.14
N LEU A 63 -8.25 -8.71 -3.27
CA LEU A 63 -7.01 -7.99 -3.54
C LEU A 63 -5.79 -8.64 -2.88
N ARG A 64 -5.91 -9.84 -2.36
CA ARG A 64 -4.78 -10.61 -1.85
C ARG A 64 -4.77 -12.02 -2.41
N ARG A 65 -3.59 -12.60 -2.51
CA ARG A 65 -3.36 -13.98 -2.92
C ARG A 65 -2.23 -14.57 -2.07
N PRO A 66 -2.22 -15.89 -1.82
CA PRO A 66 -1.07 -16.53 -1.20
C PRO A 66 0.19 -16.23 -2.01
N LEU A 67 1.23 -15.69 -1.37
CA LEU A 67 2.47 -15.31 -2.06
C LEU A 67 3.08 -16.51 -2.79
N ALA A 68 3.13 -17.66 -2.14
CA ALA A 68 3.67 -18.88 -2.72
C ALA A 68 2.97 -19.31 -4.02
N SER A 69 1.68 -18.98 -4.20
CA SER A 69 0.93 -19.32 -5.43
C SER A 69 1.28 -18.42 -6.62
N LEU A 70 1.97 -17.32 -6.39
CA LEU A 70 2.38 -16.36 -7.41
C LEU A 70 3.83 -16.54 -7.84
N LEU A 71 4.62 -17.25 -7.05
CA LEU A 71 6.02 -17.52 -7.35
C LEU A 71 6.13 -18.66 -8.37
N ASP A 72 6.97 -18.47 -9.39
CA ASP A 72 7.29 -19.54 -10.33
C ASP A 72 7.98 -20.70 -9.58
N PRO A 73 7.66 -21.96 -9.88
CA PRO A 73 8.29 -23.14 -9.25
C PRO A 73 9.81 -23.18 -9.37
N LYS A 74 10.39 -22.45 -10.30
CA LYS A 74 11.85 -22.31 -10.44
C LYS A 74 12.49 -21.41 -9.40
N PHE A 75 11.71 -20.61 -8.67
CA PHE A 75 12.26 -19.77 -7.61
C PHE A 75 12.44 -20.57 -6.32
N LYS A 76 13.51 -20.30 -5.61
CA LYS A 76 13.64 -20.68 -4.21
C LYS A 76 12.93 -19.66 -3.34
N HIS A 77 11.93 -20.09 -2.62
CA HIS A 77 11.23 -19.22 -1.65
C HIS A 77 11.73 -19.46 -0.23
N TYR A 78 12.07 -18.37 0.46
CA TYR A 78 12.36 -18.35 1.90
C TYR A 78 11.30 -17.51 2.61
N ALA A 79 10.39 -18.18 3.29
CA ALA A 79 9.33 -17.54 4.10
C ALA A 79 9.92 -17.08 5.45
N SER A 80 10.79 -16.08 5.41
CA SER A 80 11.51 -15.55 6.57
C SER A 80 11.92 -14.10 6.32
N ALA A 81 12.05 -13.31 7.39
CA ALA A 81 12.62 -11.98 7.30
C ALA A 81 14.15 -12.05 7.20
N VAL A 82 14.76 -11.01 6.62
CA VAL A 82 16.20 -10.79 6.72
C VAL A 82 16.50 -10.12 8.06
N ASP A 83 17.42 -10.69 8.81
CA ASP A 83 17.88 -10.17 10.08
C ASP A 83 19.08 -9.24 9.90
N SER A 84 20.08 -9.69 9.10
CA SER A 84 21.30 -8.92 8.91
C SER A 84 21.92 -9.11 7.53
N PHE A 85 22.76 -8.14 7.15
CA PHE A 85 23.48 -8.09 5.90
C PHE A 85 24.99 -8.17 6.15
N ALA A 86 25.69 -8.94 5.34
CA ALA A 86 27.15 -9.01 5.29
C ALA A 86 27.62 -8.81 3.83
N PRO A 87 27.58 -7.57 3.30
CA PRO A 87 27.86 -7.29 1.89
C PRO A 87 29.25 -7.69 1.45
N GLU A 88 30.24 -7.56 2.35
CA GLU A 88 31.64 -7.95 2.09
C GLU A 88 31.82 -9.46 1.84
N GLN A 89 30.82 -10.25 2.26
CA GLN A 89 30.80 -11.71 2.08
C GLN A 89 29.74 -12.14 1.07
N ASN A 90 29.04 -11.18 0.42
CA ASN A 90 27.88 -11.44 -0.42
C ASN A 90 26.87 -12.36 0.25
N GLN A 91 26.49 -12.04 1.51
CA GLN A 91 25.67 -12.91 2.35
C GLN A 91 24.61 -12.12 3.11
N ILE A 92 23.45 -12.74 3.29
CA ILE A 92 22.41 -12.31 4.25
C ILE A 92 22.18 -13.39 5.29
N THR A 93 21.72 -13.00 6.46
CA THR A 93 21.22 -13.90 7.51
C THR A 93 19.73 -13.69 7.68
N LEU A 94 18.97 -14.77 7.68
CA LEU A 94 17.53 -14.75 7.93
C LEU A 94 17.25 -14.80 9.45
N SER A 95 16.05 -14.36 9.86
CA SER A 95 15.60 -14.37 11.25
C SER A 95 15.60 -15.77 11.91
N ASN A 96 15.58 -16.83 11.11
CA ASN A 96 15.72 -18.22 11.57
C ASN A 96 17.20 -18.69 11.65
N GLY A 97 18.16 -17.80 11.51
CA GLY A 97 19.60 -18.07 11.58
C GLY A 97 20.21 -18.69 10.31
N ARG A 98 19.40 -18.94 9.25
CA ARG A 98 19.94 -19.46 7.98
C ARG A 98 20.73 -18.38 7.28
N LYS A 99 21.89 -18.74 6.74
CA LYS A 99 22.72 -17.87 5.91
C LYS A 99 22.51 -18.18 4.43
N ILE A 100 22.40 -17.14 3.61
CA ILE A 100 22.20 -17.24 2.16
C ILE A 100 23.25 -16.38 1.48
N ALA A 101 24.05 -17.03 0.61
CA ALA A 101 25.02 -16.35 -0.25
C ALA A 101 24.37 -15.97 -1.58
N TYR A 102 24.89 -14.92 -2.23
CA TYR A 102 24.38 -14.43 -3.51
C TYR A 102 25.50 -13.85 -4.38
N ASP A 103 25.31 -13.86 -5.70
CA ASP A 103 26.16 -13.09 -6.62
C ASP A 103 25.61 -11.67 -6.75
N GLN A 104 24.27 -11.52 -6.79
CA GLN A 104 23.57 -10.23 -6.87
C GLN A 104 22.46 -10.17 -5.82
N LEU A 105 22.27 -9.00 -5.21
CA LEU A 105 21.21 -8.75 -4.23
C LEU A 105 20.28 -7.64 -4.72
N VAL A 106 18.99 -7.92 -4.72
CA VAL A 106 17.92 -6.94 -4.98
C VAL A 106 17.16 -6.69 -3.69
N VAL A 107 17.13 -5.45 -3.23
CA VAL A 107 16.50 -5.08 -1.94
C VAL A 107 15.26 -4.23 -2.23
N VAL A 108 14.08 -4.83 -2.10
CA VAL A 108 12.78 -4.21 -2.41
C VAL A 108 11.71 -4.55 -1.36
N PRO A 109 11.99 -4.33 -0.08
CA PRO A 109 11.12 -4.77 1.03
C PRO A 109 9.84 -3.94 1.15
N GLY A 110 9.69 -2.87 0.36
CA GLY A 110 8.60 -1.91 0.50
C GLY A 110 8.82 -0.94 1.67
N LEU A 111 7.71 -0.54 2.32
CA LEU A 111 7.75 0.40 3.44
C LEU A 111 6.71 0.03 4.50
N SER A 112 6.95 0.47 5.73
CA SER A 112 5.99 0.43 6.83
C SER A 112 5.38 1.81 7.06
N ILE A 113 4.08 1.84 7.35
CA ILE A 113 3.40 3.09 7.71
C ILE A 113 3.62 3.34 9.21
N ASN A 114 4.17 4.50 9.53
CA ASN A 114 4.39 4.91 10.92
C ASN A 114 3.16 5.64 11.45
N TYR A 115 2.15 4.90 11.89
CA TYR A 115 0.95 5.47 12.49
C TYR A 115 1.22 6.12 13.86
N ASP A 116 2.24 5.65 14.58
CA ASP A 116 2.62 6.17 15.91
C ASP A 116 3.16 7.61 15.84
N ALA A 117 3.56 8.08 14.66
CA ALA A 117 3.95 9.47 14.45
C ALA A 117 2.80 10.46 14.66
N ILE A 118 1.55 10.01 14.69
CA ILE A 118 0.37 10.82 14.94
C ILE A 118 -0.28 10.34 16.24
N LYS A 119 -0.19 11.18 17.28
CA LYS A 119 -0.73 10.85 18.61
C LYS A 119 -2.21 10.51 18.55
N GLY A 120 -2.59 9.37 19.10
CA GLY A 120 -3.97 8.87 19.17
C GLY A 120 -4.45 8.18 17.88
N LEU A 121 -3.64 8.18 16.80
CA LEU A 121 -4.05 7.55 15.55
C LEU A 121 -4.12 6.02 15.65
N PRO A 122 -3.14 5.30 16.23
CA PRO A 122 -3.21 3.85 16.36
C PRO A 122 -4.47 3.38 17.11
N GLU A 123 -4.79 4.03 18.23
CA GLU A 123 -5.96 3.72 19.04
C GLU A 123 -7.24 3.99 18.27
N ALA A 124 -7.34 5.14 17.60
CA ALA A 124 -8.50 5.50 16.80
C ALA A 124 -8.72 4.56 15.59
N LEU A 125 -7.65 4.03 15.01
CA LEU A 125 -7.76 3.05 13.92
C LEU A 125 -8.25 1.68 14.41
N GLN A 126 -7.92 1.30 15.64
CA GLN A 126 -8.36 0.04 16.26
C GLN A 126 -9.78 0.11 16.81
N ASP A 127 -10.22 1.28 17.24
CA ASP A 127 -11.57 1.50 17.76
C ASP A 127 -12.61 1.46 16.60
N ALA A 128 -13.47 0.44 16.59
CA ALA A 128 -14.51 0.27 15.59
C ALA A 128 -15.60 1.37 15.62
N SER A 129 -15.74 2.08 16.75
CA SER A 129 -16.67 3.20 16.90
C SER A 129 -16.11 4.52 16.40
N SER A 130 -14.79 4.63 16.30
CA SER A 130 -14.10 5.81 15.80
C SER A 130 -14.35 6.03 14.31
N LEU A 131 -14.62 7.29 13.93
CA LEU A 131 -14.74 7.71 12.53
C LEU A 131 -13.38 8.02 11.88
N VAL A 132 -12.27 7.68 12.51
CA VAL A 132 -10.92 7.79 11.94
C VAL A 132 -10.58 6.52 11.19
N SER A 133 -10.13 6.65 9.94
CA SER A 133 -9.82 5.52 9.07
C SER A 133 -8.71 5.84 8.08
N THR A 134 -8.09 4.82 7.48
CA THR A 134 -7.03 4.96 6.48
C THR A 134 -7.06 3.82 5.47
N ILE A 135 -6.76 4.17 4.21
CA ILE A 135 -6.72 3.21 3.09
C ILE A 135 -5.34 2.52 2.93
N TYR A 136 -4.35 2.86 3.74
CA TYR A 136 -2.95 2.51 3.47
C TYR A 136 -2.53 1.11 3.94
N SER A 137 -3.43 0.31 4.54
CA SER A 137 -3.14 -1.08 4.90
C SER A 137 -4.34 -1.99 4.63
N TYR A 138 -4.06 -3.28 4.44
CA TYR A 138 -5.09 -4.31 4.30
C TYR A 138 -6.01 -4.39 5.52
N ASN A 139 -5.47 -4.15 6.71
CA ASN A 139 -6.22 -4.28 7.97
C ASN A 139 -7.18 -3.12 8.23
N THR A 140 -7.01 -1.99 7.53
CA THR A 140 -7.75 -0.75 7.81
C THR A 140 -8.56 -0.22 6.63
N CYS A 141 -8.27 -0.65 5.41
CA CYS A 141 -8.84 -0.05 4.20
C CYS A 141 -10.37 -0.21 4.07
N ASP A 142 -10.94 -1.27 4.61
CA ASP A 142 -12.39 -1.51 4.63
C ASP A 142 -13.13 -0.60 5.62
N LYS A 143 -12.51 -0.25 6.76
CA LYS A 143 -13.07 0.72 7.71
C LYS A 143 -13.36 2.07 7.06
N VAL A 144 -12.66 2.45 5.98
CA VAL A 144 -12.89 3.73 5.30
C VAL A 144 -14.29 3.82 4.74
N PHE A 145 -14.76 2.79 4.01
CA PHE A 145 -16.12 2.80 3.48
C PHE A 145 -17.18 2.71 4.57
N ASP A 146 -16.93 1.95 5.64
CA ASP A 146 -17.79 1.92 6.81
C ASP A 146 -17.93 3.30 7.44
N THR A 147 -16.82 4.03 7.58
CA THR A 147 -16.79 5.41 8.10
C THR A 147 -17.58 6.35 7.18
N VAL A 148 -17.33 6.30 5.87
CA VAL A 148 -18.03 7.11 4.85
C VAL A 148 -19.53 6.84 4.88
N SER A 149 -19.94 5.57 4.94
CA SER A 149 -21.35 5.18 4.92
C SER A 149 -22.12 5.55 6.18
N LYS A 150 -21.45 5.58 7.34
CA LYS A 150 -22.03 5.95 8.62
C LYS A 150 -22.24 7.46 8.77
N LEU A 151 -21.39 8.28 8.15
CA LEU A 151 -21.49 9.74 8.23
C LEU A 151 -22.73 10.21 7.47
N LYS A 152 -23.64 10.90 8.16
CA LYS A 152 -24.89 11.44 7.59
C LYS A 152 -24.93 12.96 7.60
N SER A 153 -24.17 13.61 8.46
CA SER A 153 -24.04 15.06 8.52
C SER A 153 -22.76 15.46 9.22
N GLY A 154 -22.32 16.70 9.01
CA GLY A 154 -21.14 17.29 9.62
C GLY A 154 -19.97 17.38 8.64
N LYS A 155 -18.75 17.47 9.17
CA LYS A 155 -17.55 17.72 8.38
C LYS A 155 -16.71 16.46 8.23
N ALA A 156 -16.40 16.10 6.97
CA ALA A 156 -15.45 15.06 6.61
C ALA A 156 -14.10 15.72 6.24
N ILE A 157 -13.04 15.31 6.90
CA ILE A 157 -11.69 15.83 6.64
C ILE A 157 -10.84 14.71 6.06
N PHE A 158 -10.35 14.91 4.85
CA PHE A 158 -9.36 14.05 4.20
C PHE A 158 -7.99 14.69 4.30
N THR A 159 -6.97 13.89 4.58
CA THR A 159 -5.63 14.43 4.84
C THR A 159 -4.58 13.80 3.94
N GLN A 160 -3.63 14.63 3.53
CA GLN A 160 -2.39 14.20 2.87
C GLN A 160 -1.21 14.83 3.62
N PRO A 161 -0.38 14.04 4.34
CA PRO A 161 0.75 14.57 5.08
C PRO A 161 1.83 15.12 4.16
N THR A 162 2.78 15.88 4.72
CA THR A 162 4.02 16.28 4.06
C THR A 162 5.01 15.13 3.97
N GLY A 163 6.03 15.29 3.11
CA GLY A 163 7.14 14.35 2.99
C GLY A 163 6.85 13.18 2.05
N VAL A 164 7.55 12.07 2.27
CA VAL A 164 7.42 10.87 1.42
C VAL A 164 6.17 10.11 1.79
N ILE A 165 5.29 9.94 0.83
CA ILE A 165 4.06 9.16 0.98
C ILE A 165 4.02 8.02 -0.03
N LYS A 166 3.31 6.96 0.30
CA LYS A 166 3.23 5.74 -0.49
C LYS A 166 2.62 5.96 -1.88
N CYS A 167 1.57 6.78 -1.98
CA CYS A 167 0.89 7.11 -3.24
C CYS A 167 0.26 8.50 -3.13
N ALA A 168 0.79 9.47 -3.86
CA ALA A 168 0.34 10.87 -3.82
C ALA A 168 -1.10 11.08 -4.30
N GLY A 169 -1.62 10.20 -5.14
CA GLY A 169 -3.01 10.29 -5.64
C GLY A 169 -4.05 9.59 -4.77
N ALA A 170 -3.63 8.72 -3.84
CA ALA A 170 -4.55 7.91 -3.06
C ALA A 170 -5.44 8.71 -2.09
N PRO A 171 -4.94 9.73 -1.37
CA PRO A 171 -5.78 10.55 -0.48
C PRO A 171 -6.91 11.26 -1.22
N GLN A 172 -6.61 11.88 -2.35
CA GLN A 172 -7.64 12.53 -3.18
C GLN A 172 -8.61 11.52 -3.77
N LYS A 173 -8.13 10.37 -4.25
CA LYS A 173 -9.01 9.33 -4.79
C LYS A 173 -9.99 8.83 -3.74
N ALA A 174 -9.57 8.67 -2.49
CA ALA A 174 -10.45 8.33 -1.38
C ALA A 174 -11.52 9.40 -1.14
N MET A 175 -11.13 10.69 -1.17
CA MET A 175 -12.05 11.81 -1.04
C MET A 175 -13.07 11.85 -2.18
N TRP A 176 -12.64 11.73 -3.45
CA TRP A 176 -13.53 11.79 -4.60
C TRP A 176 -14.53 10.63 -4.64
N LEU A 177 -14.11 9.42 -4.22
CA LEU A 177 -15.00 8.28 -4.12
C LEU A 177 -16.03 8.45 -2.98
N ALA A 178 -15.63 9.03 -1.85
CA ALA A 178 -16.55 9.37 -0.76
C ALA A 178 -17.55 10.45 -1.18
N LEU A 179 -17.08 11.49 -1.88
CA LEU A 179 -17.94 12.54 -2.46
C LEU A 179 -18.99 11.95 -3.41
N ASP A 180 -18.59 11.05 -4.31
CA ASP A 180 -19.52 10.37 -5.22
C ASP A 180 -20.59 9.59 -4.45
N HIS A 181 -20.20 8.87 -3.41
CA HIS A 181 -21.12 8.16 -2.52
C HIS A 181 -22.14 9.12 -1.87
N TRP A 182 -21.67 10.22 -1.30
CA TRP A 182 -22.54 11.19 -0.63
C TRP A 182 -23.44 11.97 -1.59
N LYS A 183 -22.96 12.25 -2.80
CA LYS A 183 -23.81 12.81 -3.88
C LYS A 183 -24.96 11.85 -4.21
N LYS A 184 -24.66 10.59 -4.45
CA LYS A 184 -25.67 9.55 -4.76
C LYS A 184 -26.65 9.32 -3.60
N ALA A 185 -26.20 9.51 -2.37
CA ALA A 185 -27.02 9.40 -1.16
C ALA A 185 -27.84 10.68 -0.83
N GLY A 186 -27.71 11.76 -1.62
CA GLY A 186 -28.38 13.04 -1.37
C GLY A 186 -27.82 13.81 -0.16
N LEU A 187 -26.62 13.45 0.29
CA LEU A 187 -25.95 14.06 1.46
C LEU A 187 -24.97 15.17 1.07
N TYR A 188 -24.71 15.34 -0.23
CA TYR A 188 -23.88 16.42 -0.78
C TYR A 188 -24.49 16.93 -2.09
N ASN A 189 -24.75 18.24 -2.14
CA ASN A 189 -25.23 18.92 -3.33
C ASN A 189 -24.12 19.79 -3.93
N PRO A 190 -23.59 19.48 -5.13
CA PRO A 190 -22.54 20.28 -5.74
C PRO A 190 -22.99 21.69 -6.16
N ALA A 191 -24.30 21.93 -6.30
CA ALA A 191 -24.83 23.26 -6.60
C ALA A 191 -24.95 24.15 -5.35
N ASP A 192 -24.95 23.56 -4.15
CA ASP A 192 -25.02 24.26 -2.87
C ASP A 192 -24.21 23.50 -1.80
N PRO A 193 -22.85 23.49 -1.93
CA PRO A 193 -22.02 22.74 -1.02
C PRO A 193 -22.11 23.24 0.44
N ALA A 194 -22.26 24.55 0.62
CA ALA A 194 -22.27 25.17 1.94
C ALA A 194 -23.46 24.74 2.81
N ASN A 195 -24.61 24.42 2.18
CA ASN A 195 -25.82 23.96 2.86
C ASN A 195 -26.01 22.44 2.78
N SER A 196 -25.03 21.72 2.25
CA SER A 196 -25.07 20.26 2.23
C SER A 196 -24.99 19.67 3.64
N PRO A 197 -25.69 18.57 3.93
CA PRO A 197 -25.56 17.85 5.22
C PRO A 197 -24.12 17.49 5.56
N ILE A 198 -23.32 17.09 4.55
CA ILE A 198 -21.89 16.79 4.70
C ILE A 198 -21.08 17.87 3.99
N GLN A 199 -20.10 18.41 4.71
CA GLN A 199 -19.08 19.30 4.17
C GLN A 199 -17.74 18.57 4.09
N ILE A 200 -16.94 18.84 3.05
CA ILE A 200 -15.71 18.11 2.78
C ILE A 200 -14.54 19.08 2.76
N ASP A 201 -13.55 18.81 3.60
CA ASP A 201 -12.26 19.49 3.58
C ASP A 201 -11.15 18.52 3.16
N PHE A 202 -10.20 19.01 2.36
CA PHE A 202 -8.97 18.29 2.02
C PHE A 202 -7.77 19.05 2.58
N ALA A 203 -7.18 18.54 3.66
CA ALA A 203 -6.00 19.11 4.29
C ALA A 203 -4.75 18.48 3.71
N THR A 204 -3.95 19.28 3.01
CA THR A 204 -2.68 18.83 2.40
C THR A 204 -1.51 19.63 2.91
N GLY A 205 -0.39 18.97 3.14
CA GLY A 205 0.89 19.63 3.41
C GLY A 205 1.61 20.14 2.15
N LEU A 206 1.02 19.95 0.96
CA LEU A 206 1.55 20.46 -0.30
C LEU A 206 0.91 21.83 -0.63
N PRO A 207 1.64 22.76 -1.26
CA PRO A 207 1.09 24.05 -1.68
C PRO A 207 0.19 23.95 -2.92
N VAL A 208 0.05 22.76 -3.49
CA VAL A 208 -0.69 22.47 -4.73
C VAL A 208 -1.55 21.24 -4.57
N MET A 209 -2.60 21.08 -5.38
CA MET A 209 -3.47 19.90 -5.33
C MET A 209 -2.76 18.61 -5.73
N PHE A 210 -1.76 18.68 -6.61
CA PHE A 210 -0.95 17.55 -7.04
C PHE A 210 0.41 18.00 -7.53
N GLY A 211 1.47 17.18 -7.36
CA GLY A 211 2.85 17.54 -7.69
C GLY A 211 3.16 17.73 -9.19
N VAL A 212 2.22 17.38 -10.08
CA VAL A 212 2.33 17.63 -11.52
C VAL A 212 1.41 18.79 -11.90
N PRO A 213 1.92 19.95 -12.38
CA PRO A 213 1.14 21.18 -12.59
C PRO A 213 -0.12 20.98 -13.44
N LYS A 214 0.00 20.33 -14.58
CA LYS A 214 -1.13 20.04 -15.48
C LYS A 214 -2.30 19.32 -14.79
N TYR A 215 -2.01 18.38 -13.90
CA TYR A 215 -3.05 17.68 -13.15
C TYR A 215 -3.54 18.50 -11.96
N SER A 216 -2.66 19.28 -11.35
CA SER A 216 -3.05 20.18 -10.25
C SER A 216 -4.04 21.25 -10.70
N GLU A 217 -3.82 21.88 -11.87
CA GLU A 217 -4.74 22.83 -12.49
C GLU A 217 -6.11 22.21 -12.71
N ARG A 218 -6.15 21.03 -13.34
CA ARG A 218 -7.42 20.33 -13.59
C ARG A 218 -8.16 19.92 -12.31
N LEU A 219 -7.43 19.52 -11.27
CA LEU A 219 -8.02 19.19 -9.97
C LEU A 219 -8.60 20.42 -9.26
N ASN A 220 -7.97 21.60 -9.41
CA ASN A 220 -8.53 22.84 -8.91
C ASN A 220 -9.83 23.22 -9.62
N GLU A 221 -9.89 23.11 -10.95
CA GLU A 221 -11.14 23.36 -11.73
C GLU A 221 -12.28 22.43 -11.28
N LEU A 222 -11.97 21.17 -10.92
CA LEU A 222 -12.98 20.22 -10.46
C LEU A 222 -13.44 20.48 -9.02
N ARG A 223 -12.63 21.20 -8.25
CA ARG A 223 -12.93 21.57 -6.87
C ARG A 223 -13.89 22.75 -6.79
N GLU A 224 -13.81 23.70 -7.73
CA GLU A 224 -14.65 24.90 -7.86
C GLU A 224 -16.04 24.54 -8.41
#